data_9473041ae06088a423b374218e7c9829
#
_entry.id   9473041ae06088a423b374218e7c9829
#
_cell.length_a   1.000
_cell.length_b   1.000
_cell.length_c   1.000
_cell.angle_alpha   90.00
_cell.angle_beta   90.00
_cell.angle_gamma   90.00
#
_symmetry.space_group_name_H-M   'P 1'
#
loop_
_entity.id
_entity.type
_entity.pdbx_description
1 polymer ?
#
loop_
_entity_poly.entity_id
_entity_poly.type
_entity_poly.pdbx_seq_one_letter_code
_entity_poly.pdbx_strand_id
1 'polypeptide(L)'
;MTYARIRIAWPKGSLSATLDDTPTARALVAALPLTARAQTWGEEVYFEIPVEAKLERGAKQIVPAGTVCFWVEGSSLALPWGRTPISEGKEPKLVSPCNVLGRIDGEARDFASVKSGDTMTLSLE
;
A
#
# COMPACT_ATOMS: atom_id res chain seq x y z
N MET A 1 10.00 -14.46 2.23
CA MET A 1 11.33 -14.08 1.75
C MET A 1 11.27 -12.67 1.19
N THR A 2 12.21 -11.84 1.60
CA THR A 2 12.29 -10.45 1.12
C THR A 2 12.71 -10.43 -0.34
N TYR A 3 11.94 -9.74 -1.17
CA TYR A 3 12.24 -9.53 -2.57
C TYR A 3 12.93 -8.20 -2.82
N ALA A 4 12.41 -7.12 -2.22
CA ALA A 4 12.92 -5.78 -2.44
C ALA A 4 12.50 -4.86 -1.29
N ARG A 5 13.19 -3.73 -1.19
CA ARG A 5 12.76 -2.62 -0.33
C ARG A 5 12.49 -1.41 -1.19
N ILE A 6 11.43 -0.70 -0.86
CA ILE A 6 11.04 0.52 -1.58
C ILE A 6 10.89 1.67 -0.60
N ARG A 7 10.99 2.89 -1.14
CA ARG A 7 10.70 4.11 -0.40
C ARG A 7 9.39 4.70 -0.91
N ILE A 8 8.54 5.09 0.02
CA ILE A 8 7.27 5.76 -0.26
C ILE A 8 7.37 7.15 0.36
N ALA A 9 7.32 8.19 -0.46
CA ALA A 9 7.49 9.57 -0.02
C ALA A 9 6.27 10.42 -0.38
N TRP A 10 5.98 11.38 0.47
CA TRP A 10 4.92 12.38 0.26
C TRP A 10 5.43 13.71 0.80
N PRO A 11 4.70 14.84 0.59
CA PRO A 11 5.25 16.16 0.97
C PRO A 11 5.73 16.27 2.41
N LYS A 12 5.11 15.55 3.34
CA LYS A 12 5.43 15.70 4.77
C LYS A 12 6.30 14.59 5.33
N GLY A 13 6.64 13.56 4.55
CA GLY A 13 7.46 12.48 5.09
C GLY A 13 7.75 11.36 4.11
N SER A 14 8.34 10.31 4.62
CA SER A 14 8.60 9.10 3.85
C SER A 14 8.70 7.90 4.78
N LEU A 15 8.39 6.73 4.22
CA LEU A 15 8.54 5.45 4.90
C LEU A 15 9.14 4.45 3.93
N SER A 16 9.87 3.50 4.46
CA SER A 16 10.36 2.36 3.68
C SER A 16 9.42 1.18 3.86
N ALA A 17 9.39 0.30 2.89
CA ALA A 17 8.62 -0.93 2.96
C ALA A 17 9.45 -2.10 2.47
N THR A 18 9.25 -3.24 3.09
CA THR A 18 9.85 -4.51 2.68
C THR A 18 8.80 -5.29 1.90
N LEU A 19 9.14 -5.69 0.68
CA LEU A 19 8.23 -6.45 -0.18
C LEU A 19 8.65 -7.91 -0.22
N ASP A 20 7.67 -8.78 -0.13
CA ASP A 20 7.86 -10.22 -0.30
C ASP A 20 7.91 -10.58 -1.77
N ASP A 21 8.41 -11.76 -2.09
CA ASP A 21 8.53 -12.22 -3.47
C ASP A 21 7.19 -12.77 -3.95
N THR A 22 6.36 -11.87 -4.48
CA THR A 22 5.06 -12.21 -5.06
C THR A 22 4.97 -11.66 -6.48
N PRO A 23 4.09 -12.21 -7.33
CA PRO A 23 3.93 -11.68 -8.69
C PRO A 23 3.58 -10.19 -8.70
N THR A 24 2.70 -9.73 -7.80
CA THR A 24 2.32 -8.31 -7.76
C THR A 24 3.47 -7.44 -7.28
N ALA A 25 4.25 -7.90 -6.28
CA ALA A 25 5.41 -7.15 -5.82
C ALA A 25 6.44 -7.00 -6.94
N ARG A 26 6.67 -8.05 -7.72
CA ARG A 26 7.58 -7.99 -8.87
C ARG A 26 7.09 -6.97 -9.90
N ALA A 27 5.79 -6.95 -10.18
CA ALA A 27 5.22 -6.01 -11.14
C ALA A 27 5.36 -4.56 -10.63
N LEU A 28 5.16 -4.33 -9.34
CA LEU A 28 5.36 -3.01 -8.76
C LEU A 28 6.81 -2.55 -8.91
N VAL A 29 7.76 -3.38 -8.55
CA VAL A 29 9.18 -3.03 -8.64
C VAL A 29 9.57 -2.73 -10.09
N ALA A 30 9.04 -3.48 -11.05
CA ALA A 30 9.32 -3.24 -12.47
C ALA A 30 8.78 -1.88 -12.95
N ALA A 31 7.78 -1.32 -12.28
CA ALA A 31 7.19 -0.04 -12.64
C ALA A 31 7.87 1.17 -11.97
N LEU A 32 8.80 0.93 -11.03
CA LEU A 32 9.47 2.01 -10.30
C LEU A 32 10.55 2.67 -11.13
N PRO A 33 10.86 3.96 -10.93
CA PRO A 33 10.15 4.87 -10.02
C PRO A 33 8.82 5.34 -10.61
N LEU A 34 7.88 5.71 -9.73
CA LEU A 34 6.60 6.22 -10.18
C LEU A 34 6.08 7.29 -9.23
N THR A 35 5.16 8.11 -9.73
CA THR A 35 4.41 9.06 -8.91
C THR A 35 2.93 8.81 -9.09
N ALA A 36 2.15 9.15 -8.06
CA ALA A 36 0.72 8.97 -8.08
C ALA A 36 0.07 10.01 -7.17
N ARG A 37 -1.25 10.14 -7.25
CA ARG A 37 -1.99 11.06 -6.41
C ARG A 37 -2.69 10.31 -5.31
N ALA A 38 -2.44 10.71 -4.06
CA ALA A 38 -3.01 10.06 -2.89
C ALA A 38 -4.50 10.32 -2.78
N GLN A 39 -5.20 9.31 -2.30
CA GLN A 39 -6.56 9.42 -1.81
C GLN A 39 -6.59 8.79 -0.42
N THR A 40 -7.56 9.18 0.39
CA THR A 40 -7.69 8.66 1.75
C THR A 40 -9.06 8.05 1.93
N TRP A 41 -9.11 7.00 2.76
CA TRP A 41 -10.35 6.29 3.09
C TRP A 41 -10.24 5.81 4.54
N GLY A 42 -10.76 6.63 5.48
CA GLY A 42 -10.48 6.39 6.89
C GLY A 42 -8.97 6.48 7.13
N GLU A 43 -8.42 5.54 7.86
CA GLU A 43 -6.99 5.48 8.15
C GLU A 43 -6.25 4.62 7.14
N GLU A 44 -6.49 4.89 5.87
CA GLU A 44 -5.85 4.23 4.75
C GLU A 44 -5.51 5.27 3.68
N VAL A 45 -4.31 5.14 3.10
CA VAL A 45 -3.90 5.89 1.92
C VAL A 45 -3.93 4.92 0.74
N TYR A 46 -4.51 5.33 -0.38
CA TYR A 46 -4.44 4.52 -1.59
C TYR A 46 -4.26 5.41 -2.81
N PHE A 47 -3.72 4.85 -3.88
CA PHE A 47 -3.50 5.58 -5.12
C PHE A 47 -3.33 4.63 -6.28
N GLU A 48 -3.86 5.02 -7.42
CA GLU A 48 -3.75 4.24 -8.65
C GLU A 48 -2.30 4.24 -9.16
N ILE A 49 -1.84 3.07 -9.62
CA ILE A 49 -0.49 2.90 -10.17
C ILE A 49 -0.58 2.14 -11.50
N PRO A 50 0.43 2.29 -12.38
CA PRO A 50 0.40 1.61 -13.68
C PRO A 50 0.80 0.14 -13.58
N VAL A 51 0.09 -0.61 -12.76
CA VAL A 51 0.31 -2.03 -12.52
C VAL A 51 -1.02 -2.74 -12.62
N GLU A 52 -1.04 -3.85 -13.34
CA GLU A 52 -2.18 -4.75 -13.37
C GLU A 52 -1.75 -6.09 -12.81
N ALA A 53 -2.63 -6.73 -12.05
CA ALA A 53 -2.35 -8.01 -11.44
C ALA A 53 -3.65 -8.77 -11.22
N LYS A 54 -3.54 -10.09 -11.15
CA LYS A 54 -4.66 -10.95 -10.79
C LYS A 54 -4.70 -11.15 -9.30
N LEU A 55 -5.88 -11.46 -8.77
CA LEU A 55 -6.03 -11.76 -7.35
C LEU A 55 -5.23 -13.03 -7.03
N GLU A 56 -4.36 -12.92 -6.02
CA GLU A 56 -3.49 -14.02 -5.60
C GLU A 56 -4.15 -14.84 -4.49
N ARG A 57 -3.63 -16.04 -4.26
CA ARG A 57 -4.14 -16.93 -3.22
C ARG A 57 -4.03 -16.33 -1.82
N GLY A 58 -2.97 -15.54 -1.60
CA GLY A 58 -2.74 -14.91 -0.30
C GLY A 58 -3.54 -13.65 -0.07
N ALA A 59 -4.48 -13.30 -0.95
CA ALA A 59 -5.27 -12.09 -0.82
C ALA A 59 -6.06 -12.08 0.50
N LYS A 60 -6.11 -10.91 1.15
CA LYS A 60 -6.80 -10.75 2.43
C LYS A 60 -7.57 -9.45 2.44
N GLN A 61 -8.68 -9.43 3.17
CA GLN A 61 -9.47 -8.22 3.36
C GLN A 61 -9.16 -7.55 4.70
N ILE A 62 -8.88 -8.33 5.74
CA ILE A 62 -8.49 -7.81 7.05
C ILE A 62 -7.00 -8.06 7.20
N VAL A 63 -6.24 -6.99 7.47
CA VAL A 63 -4.78 -7.03 7.53
C VAL A 63 -4.28 -6.20 8.70
N PRO A 64 -3.09 -6.50 9.23
CA PRO A 64 -2.48 -5.61 10.22
C PRO A 64 -2.22 -4.22 9.65
N ALA A 65 -2.29 -3.20 10.50
CA ALA A 65 -1.88 -1.86 10.11
C ALA A 65 -0.42 -1.88 9.65
N GLY A 66 -0.13 -1.17 8.56
CA GLY A 66 1.23 -1.17 7.98
C GLY A 66 1.45 -2.23 6.91
N THR A 67 0.43 -2.99 6.55
CA THR A 67 0.53 -3.93 5.43
C THR A 67 0.52 -3.16 4.11
N VAL A 68 1.36 -3.58 3.17
CA VAL A 68 1.36 -3.03 1.81
C VAL A 68 0.51 -3.94 0.95
N CYS A 69 -0.57 -3.39 0.38
CA CYS A 69 -1.57 -4.16 -0.35
C CYS A 69 -1.76 -3.62 -1.76
N PHE A 70 -2.26 -4.47 -2.65
CA PHE A 70 -2.66 -4.05 -3.99
C PHE A 70 -4.13 -4.43 -4.22
N TRP A 71 -4.95 -3.42 -4.47
CA TRP A 71 -6.37 -3.58 -4.77
C TRP A 71 -6.52 -3.81 -6.26
N VAL A 72 -6.88 -5.04 -6.63
CA VAL A 72 -6.88 -5.47 -8.04
C VAL A 72 -7.90 -4.70 -8.87
N GLU A 73 -9.14 -4.57 -8.39
CA GLU A 73 -10.21 -3.91 -9.13
C GLU A 73 -9.93 -2.43 -9.41
N GLY A 74 -9.20 -1.77 -8.52
CA GLY A 74 -8.86 -0.37 -8.65
C GLY A 74 -7.46 -0.10 -9.15
N SER A 75 -6.68 -1.14 -9.47
CA SER A 75 -5.28 -1.01 -9.87
C SER A 75 -4.51 -0.06 -8.94
N SER A 76 -4.75 -0.18 -7.64
CA SER A 76 -4.25 0.78 -6.66
C SER A 76 -3.42 0.10 -5.59
N LEU A 77 -2.34 0.79 -5.19
CA LEU A 77 -1.64 0.43 -3.97
C LEU A 77 -2.48 0.92 -2.80
N ALA A 78 -2.67 0.09 -1.79
CA ALA A 78 -3.43 0.42 -0.60
C ALA A 78 -2.54 0.26 0.62
N LEU A 79 -2.49 1.32 1.43
CA LEU A 79 -1.61 1.42 2.59
C LEU A 79 -2.44 1.74 3.83
N PRO A 80 -3.12 0.73 4.40
CA PRO A 80 -3.91 0.95 5.62
C PRO A 80 -2.97 1.08 6.81
N TRP A 81 -3.15 2.15 7.59
CA TRP A 81 -2.35 2.40 8.79
C TRP A 81 -3.20 2.38 10.06
N GLY A 82 -4.49 2.14 9.95
CA GLY A 82 -5.43 2.04 11.04
C GLY A 82 -6.79 1.58 10.54
N ARG A 83 -7.85 1.96 11.23
CA ARG A 83 -9.20 1.52 10.88
C ARG A 83 -9.71 2.20 9.62
N THR A 84 -10.36 1.43 8.77
CA THR A 84 -11.11 1.95 7.62
C THR A 84 -12.56 2.17 8.02
N PRO A 85 -13.36 2.86 7.18
CA PRO A 85 -14.78 3.08 7.50
C PRO A 85 -15.59 1.81 7.71
N ILE A 86 -15.14 0.66 7.22
CA ILE A 86 -15.86 -0.60 7.37
C ILE A 86 -15.19 -1.57 8.34
N SER A 87 -14.14 -1.12 9.04
CA SER A 87 -13.48 -1.96 10.04
C SER A 87 -14.45 -2.34 11.16
N GLU A 88 -14.42 -3.60 11.55
CA GLU A 88 -15.28 -4.14 12.61
C GLU A 88 -14.54 -4.21 13.94
N GLY A 89 -13.23 -4.47 13.89
CA GLY A 89 -12.36 -4.54 15.06
C GLY A 89 -11.26 -3.50 14.97
N LYS A 90 -10.11 -3.82 15.56
CA LYS A 90 -8.97 -2.90 15.60
C LYS A 90 -8.22 -2.84 14.30
N GLU A 91 -8.28 -3.89 13.49
CA GLU A 91 -7.47 -3.98 12.28
C GLU A 91 -8.19 -3.35 11.09
N PRO A 92 -7.43 -2.85 10.10
CA PRO A 92 -7.99 -2.37 8.85
C PRO A 92 -8.78 -3.46 8.14
N LYS A 93 -9.95 -3.09 7.64
CA LYS A 93 -10.71 -3.94 6.73
C LYS A 93 -10.79 -3.25 5.39
N LEU A 94 -10.15 -3.84 4.38
CA LEU A 94 -10.08 -3.30 3.04
C LEU A 94 -11.45 -3.41 2.35
N VAL A 95 -11.65 -2.62 1.29
CA VAL A 95 -12.93 -2.60 0.57
C VAL A 95 -13.25 -3.97 -0.03
N SER A 96 -12.23 -4.75 -0.38
CA SER A 96 -12.34 -6.12 -0.88
C SER A 96 -11.00 -6.82 -0.60
N PRO A 97 -10.92 -8.14 -0.73
CA PRO A 97 -9.62 -8.82 -0.60
C PRO A 97 -8.60 -8.24 -1.56
N CYS A 98 -7.40 -7.96 -1.05
CA CYS A 98 -6.30 -7.38 -1.83
C CYS A 98 -5.09 -8.31 -1.78
N ASN A 99 -4.24 -8.22 -2.80
CA ASN A 99 -2.96 -8.92 -2.75
C ASN A 99 -2.08 -8.28 -1.70
N VAL A 100 -1.41 -9.11 -0.91
CA VAL A 100 -0.50 -8.64 0.15
C VAL A 100 0.91 -8.68 -0.42
N LEU A 101 1.58 -7.52 -0.45
CA LEU A 101 2.90 -7.40 -1.05
C LEU A 101 4.01 -7.39 0.01
N GLY A 102 3.72 -6.92 1.20
CA GLY A 102 4.72 -6.77 2.23
C GLY A 102 4.25 -5.87 3.36
N ARG A 103 5.18 -5.18 3.97
CA ARG A 103 4.87 -4.35 5.15
C ARG A 103 5.72 -3.09 5.18
N ILE A 104 5.19 -2.07 5.83
CA ILE A 104 5.91 -0.84 6.14
C ILE A 104 6.94 -1.14 7.23
N ASP A 105 8.15 -0.66 7.04
CA ASP A 105 9.19 -0.66 8.05
C ASP A 105 9.14 0.69 8.76
N GLY A 106 8.95 0.68 10.06
CA GLY A 106 8.80 1.90 10.83
C GLY A 106 7.36 2.15 11.24
N GLU A 107 7.02 3.40 11.47
CA GLU A 107 5.74 3.79 12.05
C GLU A 107 4.71 4.12 10.97
N ALA A 108 3.83 3.15 10.69
CA ALA A 108 2.81 3.33 9.64
C ALA A 108 1.88 4.53 9.93
N ARG A 109 1.71 4.91 11.20
CA ARG A 109 0.90 6.07 11.58
C ARG A 109 1.42 7.37 10.96
N ASP A 110 2.68 7.41 10.50
CA ASP A 110 3.20 8.57 9.80
C ASP A 110 2.38 8.89 8.54
N PHE A 111 1.69 7.91 7.98
CA PHE A 111 0.77 8.16 6.86
C PHE A 111 -0.39 9.09 7.22
N ALA A 112 -0.63 9.36 8.49
CA ALA A 112 -1.67 10.31 8.91
C ALA A 112 -1.45 11.71 8.34
N SER A 113 -0.20 12.06 7.99
CA SER A 113 0.11 13.36 7.39
C SER A 113 -0.12 13.42 5.89
N VAL A 114 -0.47 12.31 5.25
CA VAL A 114 -0.81 12.30 3.83
C VAL A 114 -2.22 12.87 3.66
N LYS A 115 -2.35 13.82 2.74
CA LYS A 115 -3.65 14.42 2.42
C LYS A 115 -4.09 14.00 1.03
N SER A 116 -5.40 13.93 0.84
CA SER A 116 -5.97 13.66 -0.48
C SER A 116 -5.43 14.67 -1.49
N GLY A 117 -4.91 14.18 -2.61
CA GLY A 117 -4.30 15.00 -3.64
C GLY A 117 -2.79 15.14 -3.53
N ASP A 118 -2.19 14.72 -2.42
CA ASP A 118 -0.73 14.76 -2.28
C ASP A 118 -0.06 13.88 -3.34
N THR A 119 1.11 14.32 -3.81
CA THR A 119 1.92 13.50 -4.72
C THR A 119 2.67 12.46 -3.90
N MET A 120 2.46 11.21 -4.25
CA MET A 120 3.20 10.08 -3.69
C MET A 120 4.28 9.68 -4.68
N THR A 121 5.50 9.52 -4.19
CA THR A 121 6.64 9.09 -5.02
C THR A 121 7.14 7.76 -4.49
N LEU A 122 7.22 6.77 -5.36
CA LEU A 122 7.72 5.45 -5.01
C LEU A 122 9.00 5.19 -5.79
N SER A 123 10.00 4.68 -5.10
CA SER A 123 11.30 4.37 -5.70
C SER A 123 11.89 3.13 -5.07
N LEU A 124 12.76 2.47 -5.82
CA LEU A 124 13.52 1.33 -5.27
C LEU A 124 14.56 1.87 -4.30
N GLU A 125 14.66 1.22 -3.17
CA GLU A 125 15.61 1.61 -2.12
C GLU A 125 16.90 0.81 -2.19
#